data_16ede8194eb08e92e595a0e3c35dad46
#
_entry.id   16ede8194eb08e92e595a0e3c35dad46
#
_cell.length_a   1.000
_cell.length_b   1.000
_cell.length_c   1.000
_cell.angle_alpha   90.00
_cell.angle_beta   90.00
_cell.angle_gamma   90.00
#
_symmetry.space_group_name_H-M   'P 1'
#
loop_
_entity.id
_entity.type
_entity.pdbx_description
1 polymer ?
#
loop_
_entity_poly.entity_id
_entity_poly.type
_entity_poly.pdbx_seq_one_letter_code
_entity_poly.pdbx_strand_id
1 'polypeptide(L)'
;MVTWKRKEVYLMKIDLLNTLREKNPIAFNISNFVTVQDVANGINAIGASPIMSEEKNEAEPMVQMADSVTVNLGAFTESQLDQIAAVTTFANQYKKPIVIDPVAVGAVEYRKERCNELLDQIDVAVIRGNAGEIAALADVDWNAKGIDAGEGSGDLVEIAKKLAKKRNCVVVESGKTDIITDGEAVVRVFNETDLFKLHVGSGDMLSSTIGCFCGVEKDYFEAAQAATVIFDVAGEVVAKAMKKPLAGSFGVQLIDELHLIDVKTVERYANFE
;
A
#
# COMPACT_ATOMS: atom_id res chain seq x y z
N MET A 1 26.00 30.38 24.18
CA MET A 1 25.51 29.04 24.60
C MET A 1 24.35 28.66 23.68
N VAL A 2 24.62 27.91 22.60
CA VAL A 2 23.59 27.50 21.63
C VAL A 2 22.99 26.20 22.17
N THR A 3 21.77 26.27 22.67
CA THR A 3 21.03 25.10 23.10
C THR A 3 20.52 24.34 21.87
N TRP A 4 21.19 23.26 21.52
CA TRP A 4 20.68 22.27 20.59
C TRP A 4 19.49 21.59 21.25
N LYS A 5 18.24 21.95 20.85
CA LYS A 5 17.09 21.10 21.09
C LYS A 5 17.35 19.79 20.31
N ARG A 6 17.50 18.68 21.03
CA ARG A 6 17.43 17.35 20.44
C ARG A 6 16.07 17.26 19.73
N LYS A 7 16.09 17.22 18.39
CA LYS A 7 14.94 16.68 17.65
C LYS A 7 14.79 15.26 18.18
N GLU A 8 13.62 14.91 18.70
CA GLU A 8 13.29 13.51 18.92
C GLU A 8 13.49 12.82 17.58
N VAL A 9 14.42 11.88 17.53
CA VAL A 9 14.62 11.06 16.33
C VAL A 9 13.42 10.15 16.31
N TYR A 10 12.51 10.40 15.38
CA TYR A 10 11.38 9.50 15.13
C TYR A 10 11.98 8.17 14.67
N LEU A 11 11.84 7.14 15.50
CA LEU A 11 12.34 5.81 15.18
C LEU A 11 11.19 5.05 14.50
N MET A 12 11.29 4.87 13.18
CA MET A 12 10.35 4.05 12.44
C MET A 12 10.38 2.60 12.97
N LYS A 13 9.20 1.99 13.13
CA LYS A 13 9.06 0.63 13.67
C LYS A 13 9.42 -0.47 12.64
N ILE A 14 10.64 -0.46 12.14
CA ILE A 14 11.13 -1.48 11.18
C ILE A 14 11.05 -2.91 11.79
N ASP A 15 11.17 -3.05 13.10
CA ASP A 15 11.02 -4.31 13.83
C ASP A 15 9.64 -4.98 13.65
N LEU A 16 8.65 -4.27 13.12
CA LEU A 16 7.37 -4.86 12.73
C LEU A 16 7.53 -5.99 11.71
N LEU A 17 8.62 -6.02 10.94
CA LEU A 17 8.95 -7.16 10.07
C LEU A 17 9.10 -8.47 10.85
N ASN A 18 9.79 -8.43 11.99
CA ASN A 18 9.93 -9.60 12.85
C ASN A 18 8.58 -9.99 13.46
N THR A 19 7.83 -9.01 13.95
CA THR A 19 6.48 -9.23 14.50
C THR A 19 5.54 -9.87 13.48
N LEU A 20 5.58 -9.40 12.23
CA LEU A 20 4.78 -9.96 11.12
C LEU A 20 5.15 -11.43 10.88
N ARG A 21 6.44 -11.74 10.77
CA ARG A 21 6.92 -13.10 10.54
C ARG A 21 6.62 -14.07 11.68
N GLU A 22 6.69 -13.58 12.92
CA GLU A 22 6.34 -14.37 14.10
C GLU A 22 4.84 -14.67 14.19
N LYS A 23 4.00 -13.68 13.89
CA LYS A 23 2.54 -13.81 13.95
C LYS A 23 1.94 -14.50 12.73
N ASN A 24 2.58 -14.43 11.57
CA ASN A 24 2.10 -14.95 10.29
C ASN A 24 0.62 -14.61 10.04
N PRO A 25 0.25 -13.31 9.95
CA PRO A 25 -1.14 -12.89 9.85
C PRO A 25 -1.77 -13.39 8.56
N ILE A 26 -3.06 -13.67 8.61
CA ILE A 26 -3.86 -14.04 7.43
C ILE A 26 -4.31 -12.76 6.76
N ALA A 27 -3.87 -12.54 5.51
CA ALA A 27 -4.25 -11.41 4.68
C ALA A 27 -5.28 -11.85 3.62
N PHE A 28 -6.51 -11.36 3.75
CA PHE A 28 -7.54 -11.60 2.74
C PHE A 28 -7.46 -10.54 1.65
N ASN A 29 -7.13 -10.96 0.42
CA ASN A 29 -6.95 -10.06 -0.70
C ASN A 29 -8.00 -10.30 -1.78
N ILE A 30 -8.66 -9.22 -2.18
CA ILE A 30 -9.41 -9.13 -3.42
C ILE A 30 -8.52 -8.41 -4.43
N SER A 31 -7.66 -9.18 -5.10
CA SER A 31 -6.77 -8.68 -6.16
C SER A 31 -7.45 -8.73 -7.52
N ASN A 32 -6.96 -7.94 -8.46
CA ASN A 32 -7.40 -8.08 -9.84
C ASN A 32 -6.80 -9.34 -10.50
N PHE A 33 -7.43 -9.84 -11.55
CA PHE A 33 -7.03 -11.10 -12.20
C PHE A 33 -5.62 -11.09 -12.83
N VAL A 34 -5.05 -9.89 -13.05
CA VAL A 34 -3.71 -9.76 -13.69
C VAL A 34 -2.59 -10.04 -12.70
N THR A 35 -2.77 -9.69 -11.42
CA THR A 35 -1.72 -9.64 -10.40
C THR A 35 -1.87 -10.66 -9.28
N VAL A 36 -2.99 -11.36 -9.24
CA VAL A 36 -3.40 -12.21 -8.11
C VAL A 36 -2.33 -13.21 -7.66
N GLN A 37 -1.63 -13.86 -8.60
CA GLN A 37 -0.58 -14.83 -8.25
C GLN A 37 0.66 -14.16 -7.64
N ASP A 38 1.13 -13.05 -8.23
CA ASP A 38 2.31 -12.33 -7.74
C ASP A 38 2.05 -11.72 -6.37
N VAL A 39 0.84 -11.20 -6.14
CA VAL A 39 0.40 -10.70 -4.84
C VAL A 39 0.39 -11.82 -3.79
N ALA A 40 -0.19 -12.99 -4.10
CA ALA A 40 -0.18 -14.12 -3.18
C ALA A 40 1.24 -14.56 -2.83
N ASN A 41 2.14 -14.63 -3.83
CA ASN A 41 3.53 -14.98 -3.62
C ASN A 41 4.27 -13.92 -2.77
N GLY A 42 4.03 -12.63 -3.02
CA GLY A 42 4.63 -11.53 -2.25
C GLY A 42 4.19 -11.53 -0.78
N ILE A 43 2.89 -11.73 -0.51
CA ILE A 43 2.36 -11.86 0.84
C ILE A 43 3.02 -13.04 1.57
N ASN A 44 3.11 -14.20 0.90
CA ASN A 44 3.73 -15.38 1.49
C ASN A 44 5.23 -15.17 1.74
N ALA A 45 5.92 -14.54 0.80
CA ALA A 45 7.35 -14.27 0.89
C ALA A 45 7.70 -13.33 2.07
N ILE A 46 6.92 -12.27 2.29
CA ILE A 46 7.17 -11.34 3.40
C ILE A 46 6.93 -11.97 4.78
N GLY A 47 6.17 -13.08 4.85
CA GLY A 47 5.91 -13.84 6.07
C GLY A 47 4.47 -13.79 6.57
N ALA A 48 3.51 -13.44 5.71
CA ALA A 48 2.07 -13.52 5.99
C ALA A 48 1.43 -14.69 5.22
N SER A 49 0.19 -15.00 5.50
CA SER A 49 -0.57 -16.08 4.84
C SER A 49 -1.66 -15.49 3.95
N PRO A 50 -1.55 -15.59 2.61
CA PRO A 50 -2.56 -15.06 1.70
C PRO A 50 -3.79 -15.96 1.66
N ILE A 51 -4.98 -15.37 1.69
CA ILE A 51 -6.21 -15.99 1.23
C ILE A 51 -6.90 -15.11 0.19
N MET A 52 -7.48 -15.74 -0.82
CA MET A 52 -8.16 -15.06 -1.91
C MET A 52 -9.44 -15.83 -2.26
N SER A 53 -10.52 -15.11 -2.55
CA SER A 53 -11.77 -15.68 -3.02
C SER A 53 -12.45 -14.68 -3.95
N GLU A 54 -13.21 -15.20 -4.91
CA GLU A 54 -14.10 -14.41 -5.77
C GLU A 54 -15.59 -14.67 -5.42
N GLU A 55 -15.84 -15.52 -4.42
CA GLU A 55 -17.20 -15.95 -4.05
C GLU A 55 -17.76 -15.09 -2.91
N LYS A 56 -18.82 -14.34 -3.21
CA LYS A 56 -19.50 -13.47 -2.24
C LYS A 56 -20.01 -14.21 -0.99
N ASN A 57 -20.45 -15.46 -1.15
CA ASN A 57 -21.00 -16.24 -0.04
C ASN A 57 -19.92 -16.71 0.95
N GLU A 58 -18.65 -16.61 0.60
CA GLU A 58 -17.53 -16.88 1.48
C GLU A 58 -17.04 -15.62 2.24
N ALA A 59 -17.61 -14.43 1.97
CA ALA A 59 -17.13 -13.17 2.50
C ALA A 59 -17.03 -13.18 4.03
N GLU A 60 -18.10 -13.54 4.73
CA GLU A 60 -18.11 -13.53 6.20
C GLU A 60 -17.09 -14.49 6.82
N PRO A 61 -17.09 -15.80 6.50
CA PRO A 61 -16.12 -16.73 7.10
C PRO A 61 -14.68 -16.39 6.73
N MET A 62 -14.40 -15.89 5.52
CA MET A 62 -13.05 -15.46 5.14
C MET A 62 -12.57 -14.25 5.96
N VAL A 63 -13.43 -13.24 6.14
CA VAL A 63 -13.13 -12.06 6.95
C VAL A 63 -12.93 -12.44 8.42
N GLN A 64 -13.71 -13.36 8.97
CA GLN A 64 -13.52 -13.82 10.36
C GLN A 64 -12.14 -14.42 10.58
N MET A 65 -11.64 -15.21 9.63
CA MET A 65 -10.31 -15.83 9.70
C MET A 65 -9.19 -14.82 9.46
N ALA A 66 -9.41 -13.78 8.65
CA ALA A 66 -8.39 -12.82 8.25
C ALA A 66 -8.01 -11.87 9.40
N ASP A 67 -6.78 -11.38 9.39
CA ASP A 67 -6.27 -10.30 10.24
C ASP A 67 -6.37 -8.94 9.56
N SER A 68 -6.41 -8.92 8.22
CA SER A 68 -6.59 -7.73 7.39
C SER A 68 -7.29 -8.06 6.08
N VAL A 69 -7.84 -7.02 5.44
CA VAL A 69 -8.47 -7.09 4.11
C VAL A 69 -7.79 -6.07 3.21
N THR A 70 -7.39 -6.48 2.00
CA THR A 70 -6.91 -5.58 0.95
C THR A 70 -7.80 -5.72 -0.27
N VAL A 71 -8.22 -4.59 -0.85
CA VAL A 71 -9.06 -4.52 -2.05
C VAL A 71 -8.35 -3.71 -3.11
N ASN A 72 -8.05 -4.35 -4.24
CA ASN A 72 -7.51 -3.71 -5.42
C ASN A 72 -8.61 -3.54 -6.48
N LEU A 73 -8.89 -2.31 -6.87
CA LEU A 73 -9.92 -1.95 -7.85
C LEU A 73 -9.42 -1.95 -9.30
N GLY A 74 -8.39 -2.76 -9.62
CA GLY A 74 -7.71 -2.73 -10.93
C GLY A 74 -8.56 -3.21 -12.10
N ALA A 75 -9.29 -4.31 -11.94
CA ALA A 75 -10.05 -4.93 -13.04
C ALA A 75 -11.31 -5.62 -12.49
N PHE A 76 -12.17 -4.85 -11.85
CA PHE A 76 -13.40 -5.40 -11.25
C PHE A 76 -14.53 -5.58 -12.27
N THR A 77 -15.45 -6.48 -11.93
CA THR A 77 -16.75 -6.70 -12.58
C THR A 77 -17.88 -6.31 -11.63
N GLU A 78 -19.11 -6.24 -12.10
CA GLU A 78 -20.29 -5.99 -11.24
C GLU A 78 -20.40 -7.02 -10.12
N SER A 79 -20.21 -8.31 -10.41
CA SER A 79 -20.24 -9.36 -9.38
C SER A 79 -19.12 -9.21 -8.35
N GLN A 80 -17.97 -8.73 -8.77
CA GLN A 80 -16.85 -8.46 -7.85
C GLN A 80 -17.10 -7.24 -6.97
N LEU A 81 -17.82 -6.22 -7.48
CA LEU A 81 -18.26 -5.09 -6.64
C LEU A 81 -19.23 -5.57 -5.53
N ASP A 82 -20.14 -6.50 -5.84
CA ASP A 82 -21.02 -7.10 -4.83
C ASP A 82 -20.23 -7.87 -3.77
N GLN A 83 -19.19 -8.60 -4.18
CA GLN A 83 -18.30 -9.30 -3.25
C GLN A 83 -17.51 -8.31 -2.39
N ILE A 84 -16.93 -7.28 -3.01
CA ILE A 84 -16.18 -6.22 -2.30
C ILE A 84 -17.06 -5.55 -1.25
N ALA A 85 -18.29 -5.19 -1.60
CA ALA A 85 -19.25 -4.60 -0.65
C ALA A 85 -19.54 -5.53 0.54
N ALA A 86 -19.73 -6.82 0.30
CA ALA A 86 -19.96 -7.81 1.36
C ALA A 86 -18.72 -7.96 2.26
N VAL A 87 -17.54 -8.16 1.66
CA VAL A 87 -16.27 -8.35 2.39
C VAL A 87 -15.94 -7.13 3.24
N THR A 88 -16.05 -5.92 2.70
CA THR A 88 -15.72 -4.69 3.42
C THR A 88 -16.74 -4.40 4.53
N THR A 89 -18.02 -4.72 4.33
CA THR A 89 -19.05 -4.64 5.38
C THR A 89 -18.71 -5.55 6.56
N PHE A 90 -18.38 -6.81 6.30
CA PHE A 90 -17.97 -7.75 7.36
C PHE A 90 -16.64 -7.33 7.99
N ALA A 91 -15.68 -6.82 7.21
CA ALA A 91 -14.41 -6.34 7.75
C ALA A 91 -14.62 -5.20 8.78
N ASN A 92 -15.49 -4.24 8.49
CA ASN A 92 -15.85 -3.20 9.46
C ASN A 92 -16.59 -3.78 10.68
N GLN A 93 -17.53 -4.71 10.46
CA GLN A 93 -18.26 -5.38 11.55
C GLN A 93 -17.31 -6.10 12.51
N TYR A 94 -16.32 -6.81 11.99
CA TYR A 94 -15.30 -7.55 12.77
C TYR A 94 -14.06 -6.72 13.11
N LYS A 95 -14.06 -5.41 12.81
CA LYS A 95 -12.97 -4.47 13.08
C LYS A 95 -11.63 -4.90 12.49
N LYS A 96 -11.69 -5.47 11.30
CA LYS A 96 -10.49 -5.81 10.52
C LYS A 96 -10.04 -4.59 9.72
N PRO A 97 -8.75 -4.24 9.68
CA PRO A 97 -8.26 -3.15 8.86
C PRO A 97 -8.49 -3.43 7.38
N ILE A 98 -8.91 -2.40 6.65
CA ILE A 98 -9.13 -2.43 5.20
C ILE A 98 -8.11 -1.53 4.53
N VAL A 99 -7.41 -2.06 3.53
CA VAL A 99 -6.55 -1.29 2.61
C VAL A 99 -7.23 -1.23 1.25
N ILE A 100 -7.34 -0.04 0.67
CA ILE A 100 -7.91 0.17 -0.67
C ILE A 100 -6.83 0.65 -1.62
N ASP A 101 -6.73 -0.04 -2.78
CA ASP A 101 -5.92 0.36 -3.93
C ASP A 101 -6.86 0.81 -5.07
N PRO A 102 -7.07 2.14 -5.25
CA PRO A 102 -8.10 2.69 -6.13
C PRO A 102 -7.60 2.82 -7.57
N VAL A 103 -7.15 1.74 -8.16
CA VAL A 103 -6.51 1.71 -9.48
C VAL A 103 -7.33 2.45 -10.54
N ALA A 104 -6.68 3.40 -11.22
CA ALA A 104 -7.18 4.15 -12.36
C ALA A 104 -8.42 5.05 -12.09
N VAL A 105 -8.73 5.37 -10.83
CA VAL A 105 -9.83 6.31 -10.50
C VAL A 105 -9.56 7.73 -11.01
N GLY A 106 -8.32 8.10 -11.25
CA GLY A 106 -7.95 9.37 -11.88
C GLY A 106 -8.17 9.43 -13.40
N ALA A 107 -8.35 8.26 -14.05
CA ALA A 107 -8.45 8.16 -15.51
C ALA A 107 -9.84 7.75 -16.00
N VAL A 108 -10.65 7.09 -15.17
CA VAL A 108 -11.96 6.52 -15.55
C VAL A 108 -13.01 6.94 -14.54
N GLU A 109 -13.95 7.80 -14.96
CA GLU A 109 -14.99 8.37 -14.09
C GLU A 109 -15.83 7.28 -13.40
N TYR A 110 -16.26 6.25 -14.13
CA TYR A 110 -16.97 5.10 -13.56
C TYR A 110 -16.25 4.46 -12.37
N ARG A 111 -14.91 4.31 -12.47
CA ARG A 111 -14.10 3.79 -11.36
C ARG A 111 -14.09 4.72 -10.17
N LYS A 112 -13.98 6.03 -10.42
CA LYS A 112 -14.02 7.06 -9.38
C LYS A 112 -15.35 7.04 -8.65
N GLU A 113 -16.47 6.96 -9.39
CA GLU A 113 -17.81 6.87 -8.82
C GLU A 113 -17.95 5.62 -7.92
N ARG A 114 -17.64 4.43 -8.45
CA ARG A 114 -17.73 3.18 -7.67
C ARG A 114 -16.83 3.16 -6.45
N CYS A 115 -15.61 3.68 -6.58
CA CYS A 115 -14.67 3.79 -5.46
C CYS A 115 -15.20 4.76 -4.38
N ASN A 116 -15.72 5.93 -4.75
CA ASN A 116 -16.30 6.87 -3.78
C ASN A 116 -17.53 6.29 -3.09
N GLU A 117 -18.43 5.63 -3.82
CA GLU A 117 -19.60 4.96 -3.24
C GLU A 117 -19.21 3.90 -2.22
N LEU A 118 -18.15 3.13 -2.48
CA LEU A 118 -17.60 2.17 -1.53
C LEU A 118 -17.04 2.89 -0.30
N LEU A 119 -16.17 3.90 -0.50
CA LEU A 119 -15.53 4.65 0.57
C LEU A 119 -16.50 5.48 1.43
N ASP A 120 -17.69 5.80 0.92
CA ASP A 120 -18.75 6.48 1.67
C ASP A 120 -19.53 5.54 2.60
N GLN A 121 -19.38 4.22 2.43
CA GLN A 121 -20.10 3.19 3.18
C GLN A 121 -19.23 2.45 4.22
N ILE A 122 -17.91 2.61 4.15
CA ILE A 122 -16.97 1.83 4.96
C ILE A 122 -15.93 2.72 5.64
N ASP A 123 -15.42 2.26 6.79
CA ASP A 123 -14.21 2.79 7.40
C ASP A 123 -12.99 2.05 6.82
N VAL A 124 -12.00 2.79 6.35
CA VAL A 124 -10.76 2.25 5.80
C VAL A 124 -9.57 2.61 6.67
N ALA A 125 -8.60 1.70 6.79
CA ALA A 125 -7.36 1.94 7.51
C ALA A 125 -6.37 2.73 6.64
N VAL A 126 -6.19 2.30 5.39
CA VAL A 126 -5.22 2.89 4.46
C VAL A 126 -5.82 2.97 3.06
N ILE A 127 -5.58 4.09 2.38
CA ILE A 127 -5.74 4.23 0.93
C ILE A 127 -4.33 4.37 0.34
N ARG A 128 -3.96 3.46 -0.57
CA ARG A 128 -2.69 3.54 -1.30
C ARG A 128 -2.94 3.73 -2.79
N GLY A 129 -2.31 4.71 -3.38
CA GLY A 129 -2.43 4.98 -4.83
C GLY A 129 -1.30 5.87 -5.33
N ASN A 130 -1.22 6.06 -6.65
CA ASN A 130 -0.31 7.05 -7.25
C ASN A 130 -0.87 8.47 -7.14
N ALA A 131 -0.05 9.48 -7.49
CA ALA A 131 -0.42 10.89 -7.41
C ALA A 131 -1.77 11.23 -8.10
N GLY A 132 -2.02 10.66 -9.28
CA GLY A 132 -3.28 10.89 -10.01
C GLY A 132 -4.49 10.28 -9.32
N GLU A 133 -4.35 9.11 -8.74
CA GLU A 133 -5.41 8.41 -8.01
C GLU A 133 -5.74 9.13 -6.69
N ILE A 134 -4.71 9.51 -5.93
CA ILE A 134 -4.85 10.25 -4.67
C ILE A 134 -5.48 11.62 -4.92
N ALA A 135 -5.03 12.35 -5.96
CA ALA A 135 -5.59 13.65 -6.33
C ALA A 135 -7.07 13.53 -6.73
N ALA A 136 -7.43 12.51 -7.52
CA ALA A 136 -8.81 12.28 -7.95
C ALA A 136 -9.75 12.02 -6.77
N LEU A 137 -9.33 11.23 -5.77
CA LEU A 137 -10.11 10.97 -4.56
C LEU A 137 -10.15 12.16 -3.59
N ALA A 138 -9.12 13.03 -3.64
CA ALA A 138 -9.07 14.28 -2.89
C ALA A 138 -9.89 15.42 -3.54
N ASP A 139 -10.53 15.17 -4.68
CA ASP A 139 -11.20 16.17 -5.51
C ASP A 139 -10.27 17.36 -5.82
N VAL A 140 -9.10 17.04 -6.35
CA VAL A 140 -8.11 17.99 -6.83
C VAL A 140 -7.83 17.70 -8.30
N ASP A 141 -7.91 18.75 -9.13
CA ASP A 141 -7.54 18.63 -10.54
C ASP A 141 -6.04 18.34 -10.67
N TRP A 142 -5.71 17.18 -11.21
CA TRP A 142 -4.35 16.73 -11.39
C TRP A 142 -4.01 16.62 -12.88
N ASN A 143 -3.03 17.40 -13.34
CA ASN A 143 -2.59 17.35 -14.72
C ASN A 143 -1.34 16.50 -14.84
N ALA A 144 -1.51 15.24 -15.26
CA ALA A 144 -0.45 14.24 -15.38
C ALA A 144 0.78 14.69 -16.22
N LYS A 145 0.62 15.67 -17.10
CA LYS A 145 1.71 16.20 -17.94
C LYS A 145 2.74 17.03 -17.16
N GLY A 146 2.46 17.42 -15.92
CA GLY A 146 3.40 18.17 -15.07
C GLY A 146 4.26 17.29 -14.16
N ILE A 147 3.96 15.99 -14.01
CA ILE A 147 4.62 15.10 -13.06
C ILE A 147 6.08 14.84 -13.44
N ASP A 148 6.36 14.58 -14.72
CA ASP A 148 7.72 14.33 -15.20
C ASP A 148 8.60 15.59 -15.27
N ALA A 149 7.98 16.78 -15.19
CA ALA A 149 8.68 18.07 -15.27
C ALA A 149 8.94 18.73 -13.90
N GLY A 150 8.51 18.14 -12.78
CA GLY A 150 8.63 18.76 -11.46
C GLY A 150 7.74 19.99 -11.27
N GLU A 151 6.84 20.26 -12.20
CA GLU A 151 5.94 21.42 -12.23
C GLU A 151 4.45 21.01 -12.07
N GLY A 152 4.18 19.99 -11.26
CA GLY A 152 2.81 19.66 -10.86
C GLY A 152 2.23 20.82 -10.07
N SER A 153 1.05 21.32 -10.44
CA SER A 153 0.41 22.49 -9.83
C SER A 153 -0.14 22.24 -8.41
N GLY A 154 0.30 21.20 -7.71
CA GLY A 154 -0.12 20.87 -6.35
C GLY A 154 1.02 20.28 -5.53
N ASP A 155 1.08 20.66 -4.26
CA ASP A 155 1.92 19.97 -3.29
C ASP A 155 1.27 18.61 -2.99
N LEU A 156 1.94 17.52 -3.42
CA LEU A 156 1.47 16.13 -3.22
C LEU A 156 1.23 15.82 -1.73
N VAL A 157 2.02 16.41 -0.84
CA VAL A 157 1.83 16.25 0.60
C VAL A 157 0.49 16.83 1.03
N GLU A 158 0.14 18.03 0.59
CA GLU A 158 -1.14 18.66 0.96
C GLU A 158 -2.33 17.94 0.31
N ILE A 159 -2.17 17.40 -0.89
CA ILE A 159 -3.20 16.58 -1.54
C ILE A 159 -3.43 15.28 -0.75
N ALA A 160 -2.35 14.57 -0.38
CA ALA A 160 -2.43 13.36 0.42
C ALA A 160 -3.05 13.62 1.80
N LYS A 161 -2.64 14.69 2.49
CA LYS A 161 -3.25 15.14 3.76
C LYS A 161 -4.73 15.45 3.62
N LYS A 162 -5.12 16.12 2.54
CA LYS A 162 -6.54 16.43 2.27
C LYS A 162 -7.37 15.15 2.17
N LEU A 163 -6.88 14.15 1.44
CA LEU A 163 -7.56 12.86 1.33
C LEU A 163 -7.61 12.12 2.66
N ALA A 164 -6.50 12.08 3.40
CA ALA A 164 -6.42 11.43 4.70
C ALA A 164 -7.44 12.02 5.69
N LYS A 165 -7.55 13.36 5.76
CA LYS A 165 -8.56 14.06 6.57
C LYS A 165 -9.99 13.81 6.08
N LYS A 166 -10.20 13.83 4.75
CA LYS A 166 -11.52 13.59 4.15
C LYS A 166 -12.06 12.20 4.48
N ARG A 167 -11.19 11.18 4.50
CA ARG A 167 -11.55 9.77 4.69
C ARG A 167 -11.23 9.25 6.10
N ASN A 168 -10.62 10.08 6.95
CA ASN A 168 -10.17 9.71 8.31
C ASN A 168 -9.34 8.42 8.31
N CYS A 169 -8.35 8.34 7.43
CA CYS A 169 -7.49 7.18 7.22
C CYS A 169 -6.04 7.59 6.94
N VAL A 170 -5.16 6.62 6.90
CA VAL A 170 -3.80 6.83 6.39
C VAL A 170 -3.83 6.83 4.86
N VAL A 171 -3.05 7.70 4.25
CA VAL A 171 -2.82 7.74 2.80
C VAL A 171 -1.36 7.43 2.52
N VAL A 172 -1.13 6.52 1.59
CA VAL A 172 0.19 6.23 0.99
C VAL A 172 0.11 6.63 -0.48
N GLU A 173 0.70 7.78 -0.81
CA GLU A 173 0.91 8.20 -2.20
C GLU A 173 2.25 7.64 -2.66
N SER A 174 2.24 6.81 -3.69
CA SER A 174 3.45 6.18 -4.22
C SER A 174 3.87 6.78 -5.55
N GLY A 175 5.16 7.13 -5.62
CA GLY A 175 5.73 7.81 -6.77
C GLY A 175 7.24 7.68 -6.85
N LYS A 176 7.90 8.75 -7.19
CA LYS A 176 9.36 8.87 -7.09
C LYS A 176 9.82 9.03 -5.64
N THR A 177 8.99 9.65 -4.83
CA THR A 177 9.10 9.74 -3.38
C THR A 177 7.76 9.32 -2.85
N ASP A 178 7.73 8.31 -2.01
CA ASP A 178 6.48 7.89 -1.40
C ASP A 178 6.15 8.79 -0.21
N ILE A 179 4.87 9.18 -0.12
CA ILE A 179 4.36 10.06 0.93
C ILE A 179 3.36 9.28 1.77
N ILE A 180 3.63 9.15 3.07
CA ILE A 180 2.73 8.51 4.02
C ILE A 180 2.21 9.58 4.98
N THR A 181 0.90 9.67 5.15
CA THR A 181 0.30 10.66 6.06
C THR A 181 -1.01 10.17 6.67
N ASP A 182 -1.27 10.56 7.91
CA ASP A 182 -2.56 10.43 8.61
C ASP A 182 -3.41 11.72 8.52
N GLY A 183 -2.93 12.70 7.74
CA GLY A 183 -3.52 14.03 7.62
C GLY A 183 -2.83 15.10 8.45
N GLU A 184 -2.04 14.74 9.46
CA GLU A 184 -1.24 15.67 10.28
C GLU A 184 0.24 15.40 10.11
N ALA A 185 0.70 14.21 10.51
CA ALA A 185 2.07 13.77 10.34
C ALA A 185 2.35 13.36 8.89
N VAL A 186 3.60 13.46 8.48
CA VAL A 186 4.07 13.06 7.14
C VAL A 186 5.41 12.37 7.26
N VAL A 187 5.55 11.27 6.57
CA VAL A 187 6.83 10.63 6.30
C VAL A 187 7.03 10.54 4.80
N ARG A 188 8.25 10.84 4.34
CA ARG A 188 8.67 10.67 2.95
C ARG A 188 9.69 9.57 2.86
N VAL A 189 9.49 8.65 1.92
CA VAL A 189 10.43 7.56 1.62
C VAL A 189 11.05 7.81 0.25
N PHE A 190 12.37 7.76 0.21
CA PHE A 190 13.17 8.06 -0.99
C PHE A 190 13.82 6.83 -1.61
N ASN A 191 13.56 5.65 -1.07
CA ASN A 191 13.98 4.40 -1.70
C ASN A 191 13.13 4.17 -2.94
N GLU A 192 13.76 4.07 -4.11
CA GLU A 192 13.06 3.93 -5.38
C GLU A 192 13.81 3.04 -6.38
N THR A 193 13.07 2.50 -7.34
CA THR A 193 13.62 1.94 -8.58
C THR A 193 12.60 2.03 -9.70
N ASP A 194 13.06 2.44 -10.89
CA ASP A 194 12.20 2.44 -12.09
C ASP A 194 11.71 1.03 -12.48
N LEU A 195 12.30 -0.02 -11.93
CA LEU A 195 11.89 -1.41 -12.19
C LEU A 195 10.50 -1.73 -11.64
N PHE A 196 10.05 -1.04 -10.60
CA PHE A 196 8.67 -1.16 -10.12
C PHE A 196 7.64 -0.83 -11.21
N LYS A 197 7.91 0.19 -12.03
CA LYS A 197 7.03 0.58 -13.14
C LYS A 197 7.00 -0.45 -14.28
N LEU A 198 8.07 -1.25 -14.40
CA LEU A 198 8.21 -2.29 -15.43
C LEU A 198 7.66 -3.65 -15.01
N HIS A 199 7.33 -3.82 -13.73
CA HIS A 199 6.72 -5.04 -13.18
C HIS A 199 5.26 -4.77 -12.80
N VAL A 200 4.33 -5.21 -13.66
CA VAL A 200 2.90 -5.06 -13.42
C VAL A 200 2.52 -5.80 -12.13
N GLY A 201 1.86 -5.10 -11.21
CA GLY A 201 1.47 -5.66 -9.91
C GLY A 201 2.32 -5.21 -8.73
N SER A 202 3.46 -4.50 -8.94
CA SER A 202 4.25 -3.97 -7.84
C SER A 202 3.42 -3.11 -6.88
N GLY A 203 2.51 -2.28 -7.43
CA GLY A 203 1.61 -1.47 -6.63
C GLY A 203 0.62 -2.28 -5.81
N ASP A 204 -0.02 -3.27 -6.42
CA ASP A 204 -0.95 -4.18 -5.72
C ASP A 204 -0.22 -4.97 -4.62
N MET A 205 1.01 -5.41 -4.90
CA MET A 205 1.86 -6.10 -3.92
C MET A 205 2.24 -5.18 -2.75
N LEU A 206 2.54 -3.89 -3.00
CA LEU A 206 2.77 -2.91 -1.93
C LEU A 206 1.51 -2.69 -1.09
N SER A 207 0.34 -2.48 -1.73
CA SER A 207 -0.95 -2.33 -1.02
C SER A 207 -1.23 -3.54 -0.14
N SER A 208 -0.96 -4.74 -0.65
CA SER A 208 -1.15 -6.00 0.07
C SER A 208 -0.15 -6.18 1.22
N THR A 209 1.11 -5.76 1.02
CA THR A 209 2.12 -5.72 2.08
C THR A 209 1.69 -4.79 3.21
N ILE A 210 1.18 -3.58 2.88
CA ILE A 210 0.62 -2.65 3.89
C ILE A 210 -0.51 -3.35 4.67
N GLY A 211 -1.40 -4.08 3.98
CA GLY A 211 -2.46 -4.85 4.62
C GLY A 211 -1.92 -5.87 5.64
N CYS A 212 -0.86 -6.59 5.30
CA CYS A 212 -0.21 -7.54 6.22
C CYS A 212 0.30 -6.86 7.50
N PHE A 213 0.93 -5.69 7.37
CA PHE A 213 1.41 -4.93 8.53
C PHE A 213 0.26 -4.35 9.36
N CYS A 214 -0.82 -3.88 8.75
CA CYS A 214 -2.04 -3.45 9.45
C CYS A 214 -2.71 -4.60 10.23
N GLY A 215 -2.52 -5.85 9.81
CA GLY A 215 -2.99 -7.03 10.54
C GLY A 215 -2.27 -7.25 11.87
N VAL A 216 -1.05 -6.75 12.05
CA VAL A 216 -0.22 -6.97 13.25
C VAL A 216 0.01 -5.73 14.09
N GLU A 217 -0.19 -4.53 13.55
CA GLU A 217 -0.03 -3.23 14.22
C GLU A 217 -1.36 -2.44 14.15
N LYS A 218 -1.76 -1.84 15.29
CA LYS A 218 -3.00 -1.05 15.38
C LYS A 218 -2.82 0.42 15.03
N ASP A 219 -1.62 0.93 15.15
CA ASP A 219 -1.26 2.23 14.58
C ASP A 219 -1.01 2.04 13.08
N TYR A 220 -2.03 2.32 12.27
CA TYR A 220 -1.96 2.11 10.83
C TYR A 220 -0.99 3.06 10.13
N PHE A 221 -0.68 4.21 10.76
CA PHE A 221 0.34 5.11 10.23
C PHE A 221 1.74 4.49 10.38
N GLU A 222 2.04 3.89 11.53
CA GLU A 222 3.30 3.16 11.74
C GLU A 222 3.37 1.88 10.89
N ALA A 223 2.25 1.14 10.76
CA ALA A 223 2.16 -0.04 9.91
C ALA A 223 2.46 0.29 8.44
N ALA A 224 1.84 1.34 7.90
CA ALA A 224 2.03 1.77 6.53
C ALA A 224 3.47 2.24 6.25
N GLN A 225 4.09 2.97 7.18
CA GLN A 225 5.48 3.40 7.06
C GLN A 225 6.44 2.22 7.01
N ALA A 226 6.33 1.29 7.96
CA ALA A 226 7.19 0.12 8.01
C ALA A 226 7.05 -0.72 6.73
N ALA A 227 5.81 -0.98 6.30
CA ALA A 227 5.52 -1.75 5.10
C ALA A 227 6.12 -1.11 3.84
N THR A 228 5.91 0.20 3.66
CA THR A 228 6.40 0.94 2.49
C THR A 228 7.94 0.92 2.45
N VAL A 229 8.61 1.29 3.54
CA VAL A 229 10.07 1.30 3.58
C VAL A 229 10.66 -0.08 3.33
N ILE A 230 10.11 -1.13 3.93
CA ILE A 230 10.61 -2.50 3.75
C ILE A 230 10.46 -2.95 2.29
N PHE A 231 9.31 -2.67 1.68
CA PHE A 231 9.03 -3.02 0.29
C PHE A 231 9.96 -2.27 -0.69
N ASP A 232 10.12 -0.96 -0.50
CA ASP A 232 10.93 -0.12 -1.37
C ASP A 232 12.42 -0.45 -1.25
N VAL A 233 12.90 -0.70 -0.02
CA VAL A 233 14.28 -1.17 0.21
C VAL A 233 14.50 -2.52 -0.47
N ALA A 234 13.56 -3.46 -0.39
CA ALA A 234 13.69 -4.75 -1.09
C ALA A 234 13.85 -4.55 -2.61
N GLY A 235 13.02 -3.72 -3.22
CA GLY A 235 13.11 -3.41 -4.64
C GLY A 235 14.43 -2.71 -5.02
N GLU A 236 14.88 -1.77 -4.20
CA GLU A 236 16.14 -1.05 -4.43
C GLU A 236 17.36 -1.98 -4.29
N VAL A 237 17.38 -2.87 -3.31
CA VAL A 237 18.44 -3.87 -3.11
C VAL A 237 18.53 -4.78 -4.33
N VAL A 238 17.42 -5.30 -4.81
CA VAL A 238 17.37 -6.11 -6.03
C VAL A 238 17.89 -5.33 -7.23
N ALA A 239 17.39 -4.12 -7.44
CA ALA A 239 17.80 -3.30 -8.59
C ALA A 239 19.30 -3.00 -8.59
N LYS A 240 19.89 -2.69 -7.42
CA LYS A 240 21.33 -2.44 -7.25
C LYS A 240 22.19 -3.70 -7.50
N ALA A 241 21.66 -4.88 -7.20
CA ALA A 241 22.36 -6.15 -7.43
C ALA A 241 22.33 -6.61 -8.91
N MET A 242 21.38 -6.11 -9.69
CA MET A 242 21.19 -6.50 -11.09
C MET A 242 22.23 -5.84 -12.00
N LYS A 243 22.89 -6.64 -12.84
CA LYS A 243 23.82 -6.11 -13.86
C LYS A 243 23.12 -5.37 -15.01
N LYS A 244 21.86 -5.67 -15.24
CA LYS A 244 20.99 -5.04 -16.27
C LYS A 244 19.57 -4.93 -15.73
N PRO A 245 18.82 -3.88 -16.07
CA PRO A 245 17.43 -3.73 -15.64
C PRO A 245 16.51 -4.68 -16.41
N LEU A 246 16.34 -5.90 -15.93
CA LEU A 246 15.52 -6.95 -16.53
C LEU A 246 14.19 -7.08 -15.79
N ALA A 247 13.10 -6.59 -16.37
CA ALA A 247 11.78 -6.52 -15.74
C ALA A 247 11.26 -7.88 -15.22
N GLY A 248 11.36 -8.95 -16.01
CA GLY A 248 10.92 -10.28 -15.59
C GLY A 248 11.77 -10.86 -14.46
N SER A 249 13.10 -10.71 -14.54
CA SER A 249 14.00 -11.13 -13.46
C SER A 249 13.83 -10.30 -12.20
N PHE A 250 13.47 -9.01 -12.33
CA PHE A 250 13.20 -8.14 -11.19
C PHE A 250 12.02 -8.65 -10.37
N GLY A 251 10.88 -8.99 -11.01
CA GLY A 251 9.71 -9.49 -10.28
C GLY A 251 10.01 -10.76 -9.49
N VAL A 252 10.72 -11.72 -10.10
CA VAL A 252 11.15 -12.95 -9.40
C VAL A 252 12.08 -12.63 -8.23
N GLN A 253 13.10 -11.79 -8.44
CA GLN A 253 14.06 -11.43 -7.40
C GLN A 253 13.45 -10.54 -6.31
N LEU A 254 12.43 -9.74 -6.61
CA LEU A 254 11.69 -8.98 -5.62
C LEU A 254 10.99 -9.91 -4.62
N ILE A 255 10.34 -10.98 -5.11
CA ILE A 255 9.72 -11.98 -4.25
C ILE A 255 10.78 -12.70 -3.40
N ASP A 256 11.91 -13.06 -4.00
CA ASP A 256 13.03 -13.66 -3.26
C ASP A 256 13.55 -12.72 -2.17
N GLU A 257 13.72 -11.42 -2.48
CA GLU A 257 14.23 -10.43 -1.53
C GLU A 257 13.21 -10.15 -0.41
N LEU A 258 11.91 -10.08 -0.70
CA LEU A 258 10.87 -9.97 0.33
C LEU A 258 10.94 -11.11 1.35
N HIS A 259 11.38 -12.30 0.95
CA HIS A 259 11.62 -13.41 1.86
C HIS A 259 12.93 -13.26 2.65
N LEU A 260 13.98 -12.77 2.02
CA LEU A 260 15.33 -12.72 2.58
C LEU A 260 15.60 -11.48 3.43
N ILE A 261 14.94 -10.34 3.12
CA ILE A 261 15.20 -9.05 3.75
C ILE A 261 15.04 -9.16 5.29
N ASP A 262 15.97 -8.57 6.02
CA ASP A 262 15.93 -8.49 7.47
C ASP A 262 15.98 -7.03 7.96
N VAL A 263 15.69 -6.83 9.23
CA VAL A 263 15.69 -5.51 9.89
C VAL A 263 17.02 -4.78 9.68
N LYS A 264 18.15 -5.50 9.74
CA LYS A 264 19.48 -4.88 9.56
C LYS A 264 19.69 -4.38 8.14
N THR A 265 19.19 -5.11 7.16
CA THR A 265 19.23 -4.70 5.76
C THR A 265 18.38 -3.46 5.56
N VAL A 266 17.16 -3.42 6.11
CA VAL A 266 16.29 -2.25 6.05
C VAL A 266 16.95 -1.05 6.72
N GLU A 267 17.45 -1.15 7.96
CA GLU A 267 18.14 -0.08 8.69
C GLU A 267 19.34 0.49 7.92
N ARG A 268 20.04 -0.36 7.17
CA ARG A 268 21.21 0.04 6.37
C ARG A 268 20.86 0.83 5.12
N TYR A 269 19.73 0.52 4.48
CA TYR A 269 19.38 1.08 3.18
C TYR A 269 18.19 2.04 3.22
N ALA A 270 17.41 2.06 4.30
CA ALA A 270 16.28 2.95 4.45
C ALA A 270 16.68 4.43 4.32
N ASN A 271 15.95 5.15 3.48
CA ASN A 271 16.14 6.57 3.23
C ASN A 271 14.78 7.28 3.36
N PHE A 272 14.54 7.92 4.49
CA PHE A 272 13.26 8.59 4.79
C PHE A 272 13.46 9.82 5.69
N GLU A 273 12.45 10.70 5.71
CA GLU A 273 12.39 11.87 6.60
C GLU A 273 10.98 12.11 7.14
#